data_7e3dac78c45ed134a39387fec16ba73b
#
_entry.id   7e3dac78c45ed134a39387fec16ba73b
#
_cell.length_a   1.000
_cell.length_b   1.000
_cell.length_c   1.000
_cell.angle_alpha   90.00
_cell.angle_beta   90.00
_cell.angle_gamma   90.00
#
_symmetry.space_group_name_H-M   'P 1'
#
loop_
_entity.id
_entity.type
_entity.pdbx_description
1 polymer ?
#
loop_
_entity_poly.entity_id
_entity_poly.type
_entity_poly.pdbx_seq_one_letter_code
_entity_poly.pdbx_strand_id
1 'polypeptide(L)'
;MPNLLRFVIATYAVLVLTGCTVSPDSTNSTPASPEASEEVIVELTQEQITELITSLPEGKTLEALKAHYKEIDDAAKQLEPFEIEYTTGPTADPARVQKVVSQFSEKLKMYQFLGLESLNQDWVLASEKDYQWWVDFRSAQDPGFPVEMWNKDINELGHCRLSADVFCGAGNTVNGKNYQDNVVGTAFTNRGIDYVSRHEAAHFYQAVFGYGGRCWMAEGQATFFETYLESSSRSRDQVLLRLSESPLGIAQLSESELLGLLENDQICQPDSNIAYDLGMLGYEYLYMNFSFLDVHELQVLSSTEGWDQAVSEVLGIEASELNAALAAYIFAETR
;
A
#
# COMPACT_ATOMS: atom_id res chain seq x y z
N MET A 1 18.69 27.17 -3.75
CA MET A 1 19.10 27.17 -2.32
C MET A 1 18.52 25.92 -1.73
N PRO A 2 19.26 24.93 -1.29
CA PRO A 2 18.70 23.69 -0.81
C PRO A 2 18.05 23.90 0.57
N ASN A 3 16.75 23.69 0.66
CA ASN A 3 16.04 23.58 1.92
C ASN A 3 16.35 22.23 2.55
N LEU A 4 17.24 22.23 3.52
CA LEU A 4 17.45 21.08 4.38
C LEU A 4 16.15 20.79 5.15
N LEU A 5 15.54 19.68 4.85
CA LEU A 5 14.50 19.07 5.67
C LEU A 5 15.13 18.76 7.05
N ARG A 6 14.70 19.46 8.08
CA ARG A 6 15.14 19.22 9.46
C ARG A 6 14.34 18.05 10.02
N PHE A 7 14.94 16.87 10.02
CA PHE A 7 14.43 15.76 10.81
C PHE A 7 14.64 16.07 12.29
N VAL A 8 13.55 16.11 13.03
CA VAL A 8 13.58 16.16 14.50
C VAL A 8 13.62 14.72 15.00
N ILE A 9 14.78 14.29 15.47
CA ILE A 9 14.96 12.98 16.10
C ILE A 9 14.46 13.08 17.54
N ALA A 10 13.38 12.41 17.85
CA ALA A 10 12.95 12.20 19.23
C ALA A 10 13.56 10.89 19.75
N THR A 11 14.56 11.01 20.61
CA THR A 11 15.19 9.86 21.28
C THR A 11 14.33 9.45 22.47
N TYR A 12 13.66 8.33 22.42
CA TYR A 12 13.00 7.73 23.58
C TYR A 12 13.94 6.75 24.26
N ALA A 13 14.26 7.03 25.53
CA ALA A 13 14.96 6.11 26.40
C ALA A 13 13.95 5.21 27.11
N VAL A 14 13.95 3.93 26.82
CA VAL A 14 13.15 2.94 27.53
C VAL A 14 13.91 2.46 28.77
N LEU A 15 13.33 2.69 29.94
CA LEU A 15 13.83 2.20 31.22
C LEU A 15 13.23 0.80 31.47
N VAL A 16 14.05 -0.24 31.35
CA VAL A 16 13.66 -1.61 31.74
C VAL A 16 13.86 -1.79 33.22
N LEU A 17 12.79 -1.99 33.98
CA LEU A 17 12.81 -2.42 35.38
C LEU A 17 12.71 -3.94 35.45
N THR A 18 13.83 -4.59 35.74
CA THR A 18 13.88 -6.02 36.09
C THR A 18 13.41 -6.25 37.51
N GLY A 19 12.29 -6.92 37.66
CA GLY A 19 11.81 -7.41 38.96
C GLY A 19 11.95 -8.95 39.06
N CYS A 20 12.93 -9.43 39.82
CA CYS A 20 13.04 -10.85 40.20
C CYS A 20 12.08 -11.17 41.36
N THR A 21 11.24 -12.19 41.20
CA THR A 21 10.66 -12.90 42.36
C THR A 21 10.86 -14.39 42.17
N VAL A 22 11.56 -14.95 43.15
CA VAL A 22 11.80 -16.39 43.34
C VAL A 22 10.65 -16.99 44.17
N SER A 23 10.15 -18.15 43.78
CA SER A 23 9.47 -19.08 44.71
C SER A 23 9.53 -20.55 44.22
N PRO A 24 9.55 -21.51 45.11
CA PRO A 24 10.17 -22.80 44.85
C PRO A 24 9.21 -23.96 44.57
N ASP A 25 9.82 -25.00 43.98
CA ASP A 25 9.48 -26.43 44.00
C ASP A 25 8.05 -26.92 43.65
N SER A 26 7.98 -27.54 42.47
CA SER A 26 7.37 -28.87 42.40
C SER A 26 7.88 -29.64 41.18
N THR A 27 8.50 -30.77 41.46
CA THR A 27 8.98 -31.79 40.53
C THR A 27 7.83 -32.43 39.77
N ASN A 28 7.80 -32.20 38.42
CA ASN A 28 7.16 -33.12 37.48
C ASN A 28 7.89 -33.04 36.13
N SER A 29 8.55 -34.12 35.80
CA SER A 29 9.28 -34.29 34.55
C SER A 29 8.31 -34.48 33.38
N THR A 30 8.08 -33.41 32.63
CA THR A 30 7.47 -33.44 31.30
C THR A 30 8.59 -33.42 30.25
N PRO A 31 8.50 -34.17 29.13
CA PRO A 31 9.55 -34.18 28.11
C PRO A 31 9.75 -32.79 27.54
N ALA A 32 11.00 -32.39 27.37
CA ALA A 32 11.43 -31.11 26.85
C ALA A 32 10.78 -30.87 25.49
N SER A 33 9.96 -29.82 25.43
CA SER A 33 9.58 -29.18 24.17
C SER A 33 10.84 -28.61 23.50
N PRO A 34 11.01 -28.68 22.17
CA PRO A 34 12.15 -28.05 21.54
C PRO A 34 12.15 -26.56 21.88
N GLU A 35 13.26 -26.08 22.43
CA GLU A 35 13.51 -24.68 22.68
C GLU A 35 13.22 -23.92 21.36
N ALA A 36 12.19 -23.07 21.40
CA ALA A 36 12.01 -22.07 20.36
C ALA A 36 13.28 -21.21 20.39
N SER A 37 14.04 -21.23 19.32
CA SER A 37 15.14 -20.29 19.14
C SER A 37 14.55 -18.89 19.26
N GLU A 38 14.96 -18.13 20.29
CA GLU A 38 14.69 -16.69 20.33
C GLU A 38 15.29 -16.10 19.05
N GLU A 39 14.46 -15.67 18.12
CA GLU A 39 14.88 -14.84 17.00
C GLU A 39 15.46 -13.57 17.64
N VAL A 40 16.76 -13.40 17.46
CA VAL A 40 17.44 -12.17 17.88
C VAL A 40 16.93 -11.07 16.99
N ILE A 41 16.01 -10.25 17.50
CA ILE A 41 15.54 -9.05 16.80
C ILE A 41 16.76 -8.11 16.70
N VAL A 42 17.31 -8.00 15.52
CA VAL A 42 18.40 -7.05 15.21
C VAL A 42 17.75 -5.73 14.86
N GLU A 43 17.77 -4.79 15.77
CA GLU A 43 17.26 -3.43 15.52
C GLU A 43 18.14 -2.77 14.44
N LEU A 44 17.51 -2.37 13.31
CA LEU A 44 18.20 -1.69 12.22
C LEU A 44 18.60 -0.28 12.64
N THR A 45 19.83 0.09 12.29
CA THR A 45 20.28 1.47 12.48
C THR A 45 19.66 2.39 11.43
N GLN A 46 19.57 3.69 11.72
CA GLN A 46 19.10 4.69 10.76
C GLN A 46 19.92 4.69 9.46
N GLU A 47 21.22 4.39 9.52
CA GLU A 47 22.08 4.27 8.35
C GLU A 47 21.67 3.08 7.46
N GLN A 48 21.40 1.92 8.07
CA GLN A 48 20.92 0.73 7.35
C GLN A 48 19.54 0.95 6.71
N ILE A 49 18.65 1.63 7.41
CA ILE A 49 17.33 2.01 6.86
C ILE A 49 17.52 2.94 5.65
N THR A 50 18.35 3.96 5.79
CA THR A 50 18.63 4.92 4.72
C THR A 50 19.26 4.22 3.51
N GLU A 51 20.24 3.35 3.73
CA GLU A 51 20.87 2.56 2.66
C GLU A 51 19.82 1.72 1.92
N LEU A 52 18.94 1.05 2.65
CA LEU A 52 17.94 0.16 2.09
C LEU A 52 16.93 0.89 1.20
N ILE A 53 16.42 2.07 1.63
CA ILE A 53 15.40 2.82 0.86
C ILE A 53 16.00 3.69 -0.26
N THR A 54 17.30 3.95 -0.24
CA THR A 54 18.00 4.73 -1.29
C THR A 54 18.77 3.87 -2.28
N SER A 55 18.97 2.58 -2.00
CA SER A 55 19.64 1.65 -2.93
C SER A 55 18.70 1.17 -4.04
N LEU A 56 19.32 0.70 -5.12
CA LEU A 56 18.63 0.09 -6.25
C LEU A 56 18.76 -1.44 -6.21
N PRO A 57 17.80 -2.18 -6.79
CA PRO A 57 17.95 -3.62 -6.98
C PRO A 57 19.20 -3.97 -7.79
N GLU A 58 19.98 -4.95 -7.35
CA GLU A 58 21.18 -5.38 -8.08
C GLU A 58 20.82 -5.95 -9.46
N GLY A 59 21.38 -5.37 -10.52
CA GLY A 59 21.31 -5.88 -11.89
C GLY A 59 20.02 -5.62 -12.63
N LYS A 60 19.07 -4.86 -12.07
CA LYS A 60 17.81 -4.46 -12.73
C LYS A 60 17.01 -5.62 -13.33
N THR A 61 16.92 -6.72 -12.61
CA THR A 61 16.09 -7.88 -12.96
C THR A 61 14.86 -7.98 -12.06
N LEU A 62 13.83 -8.70 -12.51
CA LEU A 62 12.63 -8.92 -11.71
C LEU A 62 12.90 -9.70 -10.42
N GLU A 63 13.85 -10.64 -10.45
CA GLU A 63 14.28 -11.40 -9.28
C GLU A 63 14.97 -10.48 -8.27
N ALA A 64 15.87 -9.61 -8.73
CA ALA A 64 16.55 -8.64 -7.88
C ALA A 64 15.58 -7.61 -7.31
N LEU A 65 14.62 -7.13 -8.11
CA LEU A 65 13.54 -6.25 -7.68
C LEU A 65 12.73 -6.89 -6.56
N LYS A 66 12.28 -8.13 -6.76
CA LYS A 66 11.53 -8.87 -5.74
C LYS A 66 12.33 -9.09 -4.46
N ALA A 67 13.60 -9.45 -4.58
CA ALA A 67 14.48 -9.66 -3.43
C ALA A 67 14.67 -8.37 -2.65
N HIS A 68 14.92 -7.25 -3.32
CA HIS A 68 15.13 -5.94 -2.70
C HIS A 68 13.89 -5.46 -1.92
N TYR A 69 12.71 -5.53 -2.55
CA TYR A 69 11.47 -5.12 -1.86
C TYR A 69 11.07 -6.06 -0.74
N LYS A 70 11.38 -7.36 -0.87
CA LYS A 70 11.23 -8.30 0.23
C LYS A 70 12.15 -7.96 1.40
N GLU A 71 13.37 -7.52 1.14
CA GLU A 71 14.30 -7.08 2.19
C GLU A 71 13.77 -5.85 2.93
N ILE A 72 13.22 -4.85 2.22
CA ILE A 72 12.55 -3.70 2.82
C ILE A 72 11.36 -4.15 3.70
N ASP A 73 10.52 -5.05 3.21
CA ASP A 73 9.35 -5.57 3.94
C ASP A 73 9.77 -6.41 5.17
N ASP A 74 10.80 -7.23 5.04
CA ASP A 74 11.33 -8.03 6.16
C ASP A 74 11.99 -7.15 7.23
N ALA A 75 12.69 -6.10 6.81
CA ALA A 75 13.24 -5.10 7.72
C ALA A 75 12.10 -4.35 8.45
N ALA A 76 11.05 -3.96 7.74
CA ALA A 76 9.90 -3.29 8.31
C ALA A 76 9.15 -4.15 9.35
N LYS A 77 9.13 -5.47 9.20
CA LYS A 77 8.51 -6.38 10.18
C LYS A 77 9.15 -6.32 11.57
N GLN A 78 10.38 -5.83 11.67
CA GLN A 78 11.08 -5.62 12.94
C GLN A 78 10.58 -4.40 13.71
N LEU A 79 9.86 -3.48 13.03
CA LEU A 79 9.30 -2.29 13.67
C LEU A 79 8.06 -2.63 14.49
N GLU A 80 7.78 -1.82 15.51
CA GLU A 80 6.52 -1.93 16.23
C GLU A 80 5.35 -1.56 15.33
N PRO A 81 4.25 -2.32 15.37
CA PRO A 81 3.08 -2.03 14.56
C PRO A 81 2.38 -0.75 15.03
N PHE A 82 1.73 -0.05 14.10
CA PHE A 82 0.89 1.07 14.46
C PHE A 82 -0.32 0.63 15.30
N GLU A 83 -0.64 1.39 16.32
CA GLU A 83 -1.93 1.28 17.00
C GLU A 83 -2.99 2.01 16.16
N ILE A 84 -4.00 1.28 15.70
CA ILE A 84 -5.10 1.84 14.90
C ILE A 84 -6.31 1.99 15.79
N GLU A 85 -6.72 3.24 16.07
CA GLU A 85 -7.99 3.54 16.70
C GLU A 85 -9.12 3.45 15.66
N TYR A 86 -10.20 2.74 15.98
CA TYR A 86 -11.29 2.52 15.02
C TYR A 86 -12.66 2.42 15.66
N THR A 87 -13.68 2.74 14.87
CA THR A 87 -15.10 2.54 15.21
C THR A 87 -15.65 1.37 14.39
N THR A 88 -16.49 0.54 15.01
CA THR A 88 -17.09 -0.60 14.32
C THR A 88 -18.59 -0.45 14.15
N GLY A 89 -19.10 -0.91 13.01
CA GLY A 89 -20.53 -1.08 12.79
C GLY A 89 -21.14 -2.14 13.71
N PRO A 90 -22.43 -2.01 14.05
CA PRO A 90 -23.11 -2.89 15.02
C PRO A 90 -23.20 -4.36 14.62
N THR A 91 -23.05 -4.68 13.33
CA THR A 91 -23.10 -6.06 12.84
C THR A 91 -21.74 -6.57 12.30
N ALA A 92 -20.68 -5.77 12.42
CA ALA A 92 -19.34 -6.18 12.02
C ALA A 92 -18.83 -7.31 12.94
N ASP A 93 -18.28 -8.37 12.35
CA ASP A 93 -17.70 -9.49 13.11
C ASP A 93 -16.41 -9.07 13.81
N PRO A 94 -16.33 -9.10 15.16
CA PRO A 94 -15.16 -8.62 15.89
C PRO A 94 -13.84 -9.35 15.54
N ALA A 95 -13.90 -10.65 15.23
CA ALA A 95 -12.70 -11.40 14.89
C ALA A 95 -12.14 -11.00 13.53
N ARG A 96 -13.03 -10.68 12.58
CA ARG A 96 -12.66 -10.16 11.25
C ARG A 96 -12.15 -8.74 11.31
N VAL A 97 -12.80 -7.88 12.09
CA VAL A 97 -12.33 -6.52 12.36
C VAL A 97 -10.91 -6.57 12.90
N GLN A 98 -10.68 -7.38 13.95
CA GLN A 98 -9.34 -7.52 14.53
C GLN A 98 -8.31 -8.03 13.53
N LYS A 99 -8.67 -8.98 12.68
CA LYS A 99 -7.77 -9.46 11.62
C LYS A 99 -7.43 -8.37 10.61
N VAL A 100 -8.41 -7.60 10.15
CA VAL A 100 -8.19 -6.48 9.21
C VAL A 100 -7.26 -5.44 9.83
N VAL A 101 -7.56 -4.99 11.05
CA VAL A 101 -6.76 -4.00 11.78
C VAL A 101 -5.32 -4.50 11.96
N SER A 102 -5.14 -5.74 12.39
CA SER A 102 -3.80 -6.35 12.55
C SER A 102 -3.03 -6.39 11.22
N GLN A 103 -3.68 -6.78 10.13
CA GLN A 103 -3.04 -6.84 8.82
C GLN A 103 -2.64 -5.45 8.30
N PHE A 104 -3.50 -4.44 8.43
CA PHE A 104 -3.14 -3.07 8.07
C PHE A 104 -1.96 -2.55 8.89
N SER A 105 -2.01 -2.73 10.21
CA SER A 105 -0.96 -2.32 11.13
C SER A 105 0.40 -2.91 10.73
N GLU A 106 0.45 -4.19 10.38
CA GLU A 106 1.66 -4.85 9.88
C GLU A 106 2.11 -4.34 8.51
N LYS A 107 1.18 -4.14 7.57
CA LYS A 107 1.54 -3.69 6.20
C LYS A 107 2.00 -2.24 6.17
N LEU A 108 1.53 -1.40 7.09
CA LEU A 108 1.92 -0.01 7.19
C LEU A 108 3.32 0.22 7.76
N LYS A 109 3.91 -0.76 8.44
CA LYS A 109 5.28 -0.66 8.99
C LYS A 109 6.31 -0.26 7.91
N MET A 110 6.19 -0.78 6.70
CA MET A 110 7.12 -0.46 5.60
C MET A 110 7.21 1.05 5.35
N TYR A 111 6.12 1.76 5.53
CA TYR A 111 6.06 3.20 5.27
C TYR A 111 6.62 4.06 6.42
N GLN A 112 6.92 3.45 7.58
CA GLN A 112 7.65 4.14 8.65
C GLN A 112 9.04 4.56 8.18
N PHE A 113 9.65 3.81 7.29
CA PHE A 113 10.94 4.15 6.68
C PHE A 113 10.89 5.44 5.85
N LEU A 114 9.70 5.81 5.36
CA LEU A 114 9.45 7.05 4.60
C LEU A 114 8.86 8.16 5.48
N GLY A 115 8.87 7.99 6.81
CA GLY A 115 8.44 9.02 7.75
C GLY A 115 6.96 8.95 8.13
N LEU A 116 6.26 7.84 7.91
CA LEU A 116 4.94 7.64 8.49
C LEU A 116 5.08 7.47 10.02
N GLU A 117 4.82 8.55 10.76
CA GLU A 117 5.01 8.59 12.22
C GLU A 117 3.74 8.23 13.00
N SER A 118 2.57 8.48 12.41
CA SER A 118 1.28 8.25 13.07
C SER A 118 0.17 8.05 12.05
N LEU A 119 -0.88 7.33 12.47
CA LEU A 119 -2.10 7.13 11.71
C LEU A 119 -3.14 8.19 12.13
N ASN A 120 -3.05 9.37 11.57
CA ASN A 120 -3.98 10.45 11.87
C ASN A 120 -5.25 10.38 11.01
N GLN A 121 -5.94 9.23 11.10
CA GLN A 121 -7.19 8.99 10.37
C GLN A 121 -8.28 8.46 11.29
N ASP A 122 -9.51 8.76 10.92
CA ASP A 122 -10.72 8.23 11.55
C ASP A 122 -11.13 6.94 10.81
N TRP A 123 -10.90 5.79 11.45
CA TRP A 123 -11.17 4.49 10.88
C TRP A 123 -12.56 3.97 11.25
N VAL A 124 -13.32 3.55 10.26
CA VAL A 124 -14.58 2.82 10.44
C VAL A 124 -14.52 1.47 9.74
N LEU A 125 -14.89 0.43 10.47
CA LEU A 125 -15.00 -0.93 9.96
C LEU A 125 -16.46 -1.40 10.14
N ALA A 126 -17.18 -1.49 9.03
CA ALA A 126 -18.59 -1.83 9.01
C ALA A 126 -18.83 -3.12 8.22
N SER A 127 -19.89 -3.86 8.54
CA SER A 127 -20.35 -4.92 7.64
C SER A 127 -21.20 -4.35 6.50
N GLU A 128 -21.45 -5.15 5.47
CA GLU A 128 -22.38 -4.81 4.39
C GLU A 128 -23.81 -4.53 4.88
N LYS A 129 -24.14 -4.91 6.11
CA LYS A 129 -25.45 -4.69 6.74
C LYS A 129 -25.53 -3.37 7.51
N ASP A 130 -24.38 -2.75 7.77
CA ASP A 130 -24.27 -1.54 8.59
C ASP A 130 -24.37 -0.25 7.76
N TYR A 131 -24.75 -0.34 6.47
CA TYR A 131 -24.74 0.79 5.57
C TYR A 131 -25.48 2.02 6.12
N GLN A 132 -26.73 1.86 6.56
CA GLN A 132 -27.49 3.00 7.09
C GLN A 132 -26.88 3.57 8.37
N TRP A 133 -26.38 2.70 9.24
CA TRP A 133 -25.63 3.12 10.43
C TRP A 133 -24.41 3.94 10.05
N TRP A 134 -23.64 3.51 9.06
CA TRP A 134 -22.46 4.21 8.57
C TRP A 134 -22.81 5.60 8.02
N VAL A 135 -23.88 5.71 7.20
CA VAL A 135 -24.41 6.98 6.69
C VAL A 135 -24.72 7.94 7.83
N ASP A 136 -25.48 7.48 8.81
CA ASP A 136 -25.92 8.27 9.95
C ASP A 136 -24.72 8.71 10.82
N PHE A 137 -23.78 7.79 11.03
CA PHE A 137 -22.55 8.03 11.80
C PHE A 137 -21.66 9.10 11.14
N ARG A 138 -21.36 8.97 9.85
CA ARG A 138 -20.54 9.93 9.11
C ARG A 138 -21.20 11.29 8.99
N SER A 139 -22.48 11.33 8.69
CA SER A 139 -23.24 12.58 8.61
C SER A 139 -23.32 13.31 9.96
N ALA A 140 -23.33 12.58 11.06
CA ALA A 140 -23.33 13.18 12.40
C ALA A 140 -21.94 13.72 12.79
N GLN A 141 -20.86 13.05 12.35
CA GLN A 141 -19.49 13.50 12.59
C GLN A 141 -19.11 14.71 11.74
N ASP A 142 -19.46 14.69 10.48
CA ASP A 142 -19.18 15.74 9.51
C ASP A 142 -20.39 15.96 8.59
N PRO A 143 -21.19 17.00 8.83
CA PRO A 143 -22.35 17.31 7.98
C PRO A 143 -21.99 17.59 6.51
N GLY A 144 -20.73 17.84 6.21
CA GLY A 144 -20.20 18.02 4.86
C GLY A 144 -19.65 16.75 4.22
N PHE A 145 -19.71 15.62 4.93
CA PHE A 145 -19.20 14.36 4.42
C PHE A 145 -19.96 13.93 3.16
N PRO A 146 -19.28 13.63 2.05
CA PRO A 146 -19.92 13.38 0.76
C PRO A 146 -20.52 11.96 0.67
N VAL A 147 -21.49 11.67 1.53
CA VAL A 147 -22.18 10.37 1.58
C VAL A 147 -22.69 9.92 0.22
N GLU A 148 -23.08 10.85 -0.67
CA GLU A 148 -23.57 10.50 -1.99
C GLU A 148 -22.48 9.99 -2.94
N MET A 149 -21.25 10.49 -2.85
CA MET A 149 -20.11 9.95 -3.60
C MET A 149 -19.82 8.51 -3.16
N TRP A 150 -19.82 8.28 -1.86
CA TRP A 150 -19.67 6.96 -1.27
C TRP A 150 -20.86 6.05 -1.54
N ASN A 151 -22.07 6.61 -1.66
CA ASN A 151 -23.26 5.88 -2.07
C ASN A 151 -23.10 5.27 -3.45
N LYS A 152 -22.45 5.99 -4.35
CA LYS A 152 -22.11 5.47 -5.67
C LYS A 152 -21.09 4.35 -5.53
N ASP A 153 -20.01 4.58 -4.81
CA ASP A 153 -18.95 3.60 -4.60
C ASP A 153 -19.44 2.42 -3.74
N ILE A 154 -20.20 2.62 -2.67
CA ILE A 154 -20.78 1.55 -1.85
C ILE A 154 -21.94 0.84 -2.55
N ASN A 155 -22.71 1.49 -3.42
CA ASN A 155 -23.74 0.82 -4.24
C ASN A 155 -23.16 0.22 -5.53
N GLU A 156 -22.11 0.80 -6.09
CA GLU A 156 -21.25 0.21 -7.10
C GLU A 156 -20.28 -0.83 -6.49
N LEU A 157 -20.10 -0.85 -5.20
CA LEU A 157 -19.67 -1.97 -4.36
C LEU A 157 -20.61 -3.20 -4.52
N GLY A 158 -21.58 -3.14 -5.41
CA GLY A 158 -22.13 -4.32 -6.08
C GLY A 158 -21.03 -5.25 -6.60
N HIS A 159 -19.89 -4.73 -6.98
CA HIS A 159 -18.69 -5.50 -7.26
C HIS A 159 -18.10 -6.19 -6.02
N CYS A 160 -18.08 -5.54 -4.87
CA CYS A 160 -17.65 -6.19 -3.62
C CYS A 160 -18.65 -7.25 -3.13
N ARG A 161 -19.90 -7.22 -3.59
CA ARG A 161 -20.88 -8.28 -3.33
C ARG A 161 -20.73 -9.50 -4.23
N LEU A 162 -20.13 -9.35 -5.39
CA LEU A 162 -20.08 -10.42 -6.40
C LEU A 162 -18.83 -11.30 -6.28
N SER A 163 -17.74 -10.80 -5.71
CA SER A 163 -16.59 -11.62 -5.35
C SER A 163 -16.54 -11.76 -3.84
N ALA A 164 -16.93 -12.92 -3.35
CA ALA A 164 -16.91 -13.30 -1.93
C ALA A 164 -15.53 -13.12 -1.25
N ASP A 165 -14.54 -12.65 -1.99
CA ASP A 165 -13.15 -12.58 -1.60
C ASP A 165 -12.59 -11.15 -1.50
N VAL A 166 -13.39 -10.11 -1.80
CA VAL A 166 -12.88 -8.73 -1.86
C VAL A 166 -13.24 -7.95 -0.60
N PHE A 167 -12.22 -7.44 0.06
CA PHE A 167 -12.31 -6.39 1.05
C PHE A 167 -12.44 -5.05 0.31
N CYS A 168 -13.35 -4.19 0.72
CA CYS A 168 -13.54 -2.90 0.12
C CYS A 168 -13.25 -1.81 1.13
N GLY A 169 -12.31 -0.97 0.79
CA GLY A 169 -11.96 0.19 1.56
C GLY A 169 -11.90 1.43 0.68
N ALA A 170 -12.08 2.58 1.28
CA ALA A 170 -11.83 3.84 0.63
C ALA A 170 -11.28 4.84 1.64
N GLY A 171 -10.18 5.48 1.26
CA GLY A 171 -9.60 6.62 1.95
C GLY A 171 -10.09 7.91 1.33
N ASN A 172 -10.49 8.87 2.16
CA ASN A 172 -10.88 10.20 1.70
C ASN A 172 -10.37 11.29 2.64
N THR A 173 -10.07 12.44 2.05
CA THR A 173 -9.80 13.66 2.82
C THR A 173 -10.97 14.62 2.65
N VAL A 174 -11.65 14.93 3.75
CA VAL A 174 -12.76 15.88 3.78
C VAL A 174 -12.43 16.98 4.78
N ASN A 175 -12.47 18.24 4.36
CA ASN A 175 -12.16 19.39 5.20
C ASN A 175 -10.82 19.29 5.97
N GLY A 176 -9.81 18.67 5.36
CA GLY A 176 -8.48 18.48 5.94
C GLY A 176 -8.38 17.36 6.99
N LYS A 177 -9.43 16.57 7.17
CA LYS A 177 -9.45 15.37 8.00
C LYS A 177 -9.46 14.13 7.12
N ASN A 178 -8.62 13.16 7.44
CA ASN A 178 -8.52 11.90 6.72
C ASN A 178 -9.48 10.87 7.31
N TYR A 179 -10.19 10.17 6.44
CA TYR A 179 -11.13 9.11 6.78
C TYR A 179 -10.74 7.83 6.06
N GLN A 180 -10.82 6.70 6.75
CA GLN A 180 -10.66 5.38 6.16
C GLN A 180 -11.86 4.52 6.52
N ASP A 181 -12.68 4.21 5.53
CA ASP A 181 -13.87 3.39 5.71
C ASP A 181 -13.69 2.04 5.03
N ASN A 182 -13.96 0.98 5.77
CA ASN A 182 -13.73 -0.38 5.30
C ASN A 182 -14.99 -1.23 5.50
N VAL A 183 -15.39 -1.97 4.48
CA VAL A 183 -16.44 -2.97 4.58
C VAL A 183 -15.83 -4.33 4.90
N VAL A 184 -16.06 -4.81 6.10
CA VAL A 184 -15.63 -6.12 6.59
C VAL A 184 -16.75 -7.12 6.39
N GLY A 185 -16.88 -7.65 5.18
CA GLY A 185 -17.96 -8.58 4.81
C GLY A 185 -17.79 -9.97 5.43
N THR A 186 -18.90 -10.68 5.59
CA THR A 186 -18.90 -12.06 6.12
C THR A 186 -18.35 -13.09 5.14
N ALA A 187 -18.19 -12.72 3.88
CA ALA A 187 -17.76 -13.60 2.79
C ALA A 187 -16.24 -13.69 2.58
N PHE A 188 -15.45 -12.85 3.25
CA PHE A 188 -14.00 -12.85 3.08
C PHE A 188 -13.35 -14.12 3.59
N THR A 189 -12.49 -14.71 2.77
CA THR A 189 -11.51 -15.67 3.26
C THR A 189 -10.39 -14.95 4.00
N ASN A 190 -9.71 -15.64 4.92
CA ASN A 190 -8.53 -15.09 5.59
C ASN A 190 -7.45 -14.67 4.57
N ARG A 191 -7.33 -15.42 3.47
CA ARG A 191 -6.41 -15.11 2.38
C ARG A 191 -6.76 -13.80 1.67
N GLY A 192 -8.05 -13.55 1.42
CA GLY A 192 -8.50 -12.28 0.83
C GLY A 192 -8.11 -11.08 1.69
N ILE A 193 -8.27 -11.16 3.01
CA ILE A 193 -7.86 -10.09 3.92
C ILE A 193 -6.34 -9.84 3.82
N ASP A 194 -5.51 -10.88 3.74
CA ASP A 194 -4.06 -10.74 3.75
C ASP A 194 -3.53 -9.95 2.53
N TYR A 195 -3.95 -10.30 1.31
CA TYR A 195 -3.44 -9.61 0.12
C TYR A 195 -4.10 -8.25 -0.14
N VAL A 196 -5.41 -8.13 0.09
CA VAL A 196 -6.11 -6.84 -0.08
C VAL A 196 -5.64 -5.82 0.94
N SER A 197 -5.30 -6.23 2.16
CA SER A 197 -4.73 -5.32 3.15
C SER A 197 -3.42 -4.68 2.68
N ARG A 198 -2.59 -5.37 1.89
CA ARG A 198 -1.38 -4.80 1.30
C ARG A 198 -1.71 -3.74 0.25
N HIS A 199 -2.68 -4.02 -0.61
CA HIS A 199 -3.16 -3.11 -1.63
C HIS A 199 -3.73 -1.82 -0.99
N GLU A 200 -4.66 -1.98 -0.07
CA GLU A 200 -5.32 -0.87 0.62
C GLU A 200 -4.37 -0.07 1.54
N ALA A 201 -3.37 -0.72 2.14
CA ALA A 201 -2.33 -0.03 2.90
C ALA A 201 -1.49 0.92 2.02
N ALA A 202 -1.29 0.57 0.73
CA ALA A 202 -0.64 1.47 -0.21
C ALA A 202 -1.50 2.71 -0.48
N HIS A 203 -2.80 2.56 -0.68
CA HIS A 203 -3.71 3.70 -0.85
C HIS A 203 -3.77 4.59 0.38
N PHE A 204 -3.79 3.99 1.56
CA PHE A 204 -3.71 4.74 2.81
C PHE A 204 -2.44 5.61 2.85
N TYR A 205 -1.30 5.01 2.59
CA TYR A 205 -0.02 5.68 2.57
C TYR A 205 -0.01 6.83 1.53
N GLN A 206 -0.50 6.59 0.33
CA GLN A 206 -0.64 7.60 -0.72
C GLN A 206 -1.48 8.80 -0.27
N ALA A 207 -2.59 8.53 0.42
CA ALA A 207 -3.46 9.58 0.96
C ALA A 207 -2.77 10.41 2.05
N VAL A 208 -2.05 9.76 2.98
CA VAL A 208 -1.34 10.45 4.08
C VAL A 208 -0.27 11.38 3.56
N PHE A 209 0.49 10.97 2.56
CA PHE A 209 1.57 11.78 1.96
C PHE A 209 1.09 12.69 0.82
N GLY A 210 -0.22 12.65 0.49
CA GLY A 210 -0.79 13.49 -0.55
C GLY A 210 -0.21 13.22 -1.93
N TYR A 211 -0.06 11.95 -2.28
CA TYR A 211 0.51 11.55 -3.57
C TYR A 211 -0.27 12.15 -4.75
N GLY A 212 0.48 12.61 -5.74
CA GLY A 212 0.00 13.04 -7.04
C GLY A 212 0.65 12.22 -8.16
N GLY A 213 0.51 12.72 -9.37
CA GLY A 213 1.08 12.11 -10.57
C GLY A 213 0.02 11.61 -11.54
N ARG A 214 0.37 10.63 -12.34
CA ARG A 214 -0.55 10.04 -13.31
C ARG A 214 -1.56 9.13 -12.65
N CYS A 215 -2.75 9.04 -13.20
CA CYS A 215 -3.86 8.29 -12.60
C CYS A 215 -3.56 6.79 -12.39
N TRP A 216 -2.74 6.18 -13.27
CA TRP A 216 -2.33 4.77 -13.13
C TRP A 216 -1.37 4.53 -11.97
N MET A 217 -0.78 5.58 -11.39
CA MET A 217 0.23 5.43 -10.35
C MET A 217 -0.37 4.91 -9.04
N ALA A 218 -1.54 5.40 -8.65
CA ALA A 218 -2.15 4.98 -7.40
C ALA A 218 -2.42 3.46 -7.40
N GLU A 219 -3.18 2.98 -8.38
CA GLU A 219 -3.52 1.57 -8.49
C GLU A 219 -2.32 0.69 -8.83
N GLY A 220 -1.40 1.22 -9.65
CA GLY A 220 -0.19 0.53 -10.05
C GLY A 220 0.73 0.21 -8.88
N GLN A 221 0.96 1.16 -7.97
CA GLN A 221 1.78 0.95 -6.77
C GLN A 221 1.13 -0.08 -5.84
N ALA A 222 -0.16 0.06 -5.59
CA ALA A 222 -0.89 -0.86 -4.74
C ALA A 222 -0.84 -2.29 -5.31
N THR A 223 -1.03 -2.44 -6.62
CA THR A 223 -0.93 -3.72 -7.32
C THR A 223 0.49 -4.28 -7.33
N PHE A 224 1.51 -3.42 -7.44
CA PHE A 224 2.91 -3.83 -7.35
C PHE A 224 3.20 -4.48 -5.98
N PHE A 225 2.86 -3.80 -4.89
CA PHE A 225 3.11 -4.35 -3.55
C PHE A 225 2.29 -5.61 -3.27
N GLU A 226 1.04 -5.66 -3.71
CA GLU A 226 0.23 -6.88 -3.64
C GLU A 226 0.88 -8.05 -4.39
N THR A 227 1.38 -7.81 -5.61
CA THR A 227 1.94 -8.84 -6.48
C THR A 227 3.32 -9.33 -6.00
N TYR A 228 4.18 -8.42 -5.53
CA TYR A 228 5.57 -8.71 -5.20
C TYR A 228 5.80 -9.13 -3.75
N LEU A 229 4.99 -8.63 -2.81
CA LEU A 229 5.19 -8.84 -1.38
C LEU A 229 4.21 -9.82 -0.73
N GLU A 230 3.13 -10.14 -1.41
CA GLU A 230 2.17 -11.12 -0.90
C GLU A 230 2.11 -12.36 -1.80
N SER A 231 1.80 -13.51 -1.19
CA SER A 231 1.49 -14.74 -1.93
C SER A 231 0.06 -14.68 -2.48
N SER A 232 -0.24 -13.65 -3.27
CA SER A 232 -1.58 -13.36 -3.73
C SER A 232 -2.00 -14.25 -4.90
N SER A 233 -3.29 -14.20 -5.22
CA SER A 233 -3.81 -14.77 -6.46
C SER A 233 -3.44 -13.94 -7.70
N ARG A 234 -2.96 -12.71 -7.51
CA ARG A 234 -2.54 -11.80 -8.57
C ARG A 234 -1.03 -11.95 -8.79
N SER A 235 -0.66 -12.95 -9.60
CA SER A 235 0.73 -13.11 -10.04
C SER A 235 1.02 -12.21 -11.24
N ARG A 236 2.30 -11.93 -11.48
CA ARG A 236 2.74 -11.20 -12.67
C ARG A 236 2.24 -11.85 -13.98
N ASP A 237 2.27 -13.17 -14.06
CA ASP A 237 1.78 -13.91 -15.23
C ASP A 237 0.28 -13.68 -15.47
N GLN A 238 -0.51 -13.57 -14.40
CA GLN A 238 -1.93 -13.23 -14.52
C GLN A 238 -2.16 -11.78 -14.96
N VAL A 239 -1.31 -10.86 -14.52
CA VAL A 239 -1.32 -9.46 -15.02
C VAL A 239 -1.05 -9.44 -16.52
N LEU A 240 0.00 -10.09 -16.98
CA LEU A 240 0.35 -10.17 -18.40
C LEU A 240 -0.77 -10.85 -19.21
N LEU A 241 -1.36 -11.93 -18.70
CA LEU A 241 -2.49 -12.59 -19.33
C LEU A 241 -3.68 -11.65 -19.51
N ARG A 242 -4.09 -10.92 -18.45
CA ARG A 242 -5.20 -9.95 -18.54
C ARG A 242 -4.90 -8.82 -19.53
N LEU A 243 -3.67 -8.31 -19.57
CA LEU A 243 -3.27 -7.30 -20.56
C LEU A 243 -3.34 -7.86 -21.98
N SER A 244 -2.96 -9.12 -22.20
CA SER A 244 -3.04 -9.77 -23.50
C SER A 244 -4.48 -9.99 -23.97
N GLU A 245 -5.41 -10.20 -23.05
CA GLU A 245 -6.84 -10.43 -23.29
C GLU A 245 -7.68 -9.15 -23.20
N SER A 246 -7.03 -8.00 -22.90
CA SER A 246 -7.70 -6.73 -22.70
C SER A 246 -8.53 -6.31 -23.92
N PRO A 247 -9.77 -5.81 -23.71
CA PRO A 247 -10.58 -5.24 -24.80
C PRO A 247 -9.91 -4.07 -25.51
N LEU A 248 -8.96 -3.38 -24.88
CA LEU A 248 -8.16 -2.32 -25.51
C LEU A 248 -7.04 -2.87 -26.40
N GLY A 249 -6.87 -4.18 -26.48
CA GLY A 249 -5.86 -4.80 -27.33
C GLY A 249 -4.43 -4.39 -26.96
N ILE A 250 -4.11 -4.28 -25.68
CA ILE A 250 -2.80 -3.78 -25.18
C ILE A 250 -1.63 -4.51 -25.86
N ALA A 251 -1.73 -5.82 -26.03
CA ALA A 251 -0.70 -6.60 -26.69
C ALA A 251 -0.52 -6.29 -28.19
N GLN A 252 -1.43 -5.57 -28.84
CA GLN A 252 -1.36 -5.15 -30.25
C GLN A 252 -0.96 -3.69 -30.43
N LEU A 253 -0.97 -2.88 -29.37
CA LEU A 253 -0.62 -1.46 -29.45
C LEU A 253 0.87 -1.28 -29.78
N SER A 254 1.18 -0.30 -30.58
CA SER A 254 2.55 0.18 -30.73
C SER A 254 3.03 0.89 -29.47
N GLU A 255 4.33 1.05 -29.34
CA GLU A 255 4.94 1.81 -28.25
C GLU A 255 4.40 3.25 -28.16
N SER A 256 4.17 3.92 -29.29
CA SER A 256 3.60 5.27 -29.30
C SER A 256 2.13 5.32 -28.88
N GLU A 257 1.35 4.27 -29.11
CA GLU A 257 -0.03 4.17 -28.63
C GLU A 257 -0.05 3.90 -27.12
N LEU A 258 0.86 3.06 -26.60
CA LEU A 258 1.04 2.85 -25.16
C LEU A 258 1.46 4.15 -24.46
N LEU A 259 2.40 4.91 -25.04
CA LEU A 259 2.79 6.23 -24.56
C LEU A 259 1.57 7.16 -24.46
N GLY A 260 0.75 7.21 -25.51
CA GLY A 260 -0.47 8.03 -25.51
C GLY A 260 -1.47 7.61 -24.42
N LEU A 261 -1.58 6.32 -24.10
CA LEU A 261 -2.43 5.85 -23.00
C LEU A 261 -1.91 6.30 -21.63
N LEU A 262 -0.60 6.20 -21.39
CA LEU A 262 0.02 6.59 -20.12
C LEU A 262 -0.05 8.11 -19.87
N GLU A 263 0.04 8.91 -20.94
CA GLU A 263 0.02 10.38 -20.85
C GLU A 263 -1.39 10.97 -20.70
N ASN A 264 -2.41 10.33 -21.26
CA ASN A 264 -3.76 10.88 -21.35
C ASN A 264 -4.73 10.40 -20.28
N ASP A 265 -4.28 9.65 -19.30
CA ASP A 265 -5.10 9.08 -18.21
C ASP A 265 -6.35 8.30 -18.71
N GLN A 266 -6.36 7.89 -19.98
CA GLN A 266 -7.50 7.19 -20.59
C GLN A 266 -7.71 5.80 -20.02
N ILE A 267 -6.68 5.25 -19.40
CA ILE A 267 -6.70 3.93 -18.77
C ILE A 267 -7.42 3.90 -17.41
N CYS A 268 -7.69 5.06 -16.84
CA CYS A 268 -8.31 5.19 -15.52
C CYS A 268 -9.84 5.29 -15.58
N GLN A 269 -10.45 4.59 -16.52
CA GLN A 269 -11.91 4.44 -16.56
C GLN A 269 -12.36 3.49 -15.43
N PRO A 270 -13.47 3.78 -14.74
CA PRO A 270 -13.91 3.04 -13.56
C PRO A 270 -14.08 1.52 -13.71
N ASP A 271 -14.33 1.05 -14.94
CA ASP A 271 -14.58 -0.36 -15.23
C ASP A 271 -13.35 -1.11 -15.78
N SER A 272 -12.18 -0.49 -15.75
CA SER A 272 -10.98 -1.00 -16.39
C SER A 272 -9.92 -1.41 -15.37
N ASN A 273 -9.66 -2.71 -15.23
CA ASN A 273 -8.48 -3.20 -14.49
C ASN A 273 -7.14 -2.84 -15.15
N ILE A 274 -7.17 -2.12 -16.28
CA ILE A 274 -5.99 -1.82 -17.09
C ILE A 274 -5.05 -0.86 -16.36
N ALA A 275 -5.58 0.11 -15.63
CA ALA A 275 -4.76 1.02 -14.81
C ALA A 275 -3.97 0.25 -13.75
N TYR A 276 -4.56 -0.77 -13.14
CA TYR A 276 -3.91 -1.67 -12.19
C TYR A 276 -2.74 -2.42 -12.83
N ASP A 277 -3.01 -3.04 -13.96
CA ASP A 277 -2.08 -3.96 -14.62
C ASP A 277 -0.95 -3.20 -15.35
N LEU A 278 -1.27 -2.16 -16.12
CA LEU A 278 -0.26 -1.30 -16.73
C LEU A 278 0.52 -0.51 -15.68
N GLY A 279 -0.17 -0.02 -14.65
CA GLY A 279 0.47 0.67 -13.54
C GLY A 279 1.45 -0.21 -12.79
N MET A 280 1.13 -1.49 -12.55
CA MET A 280 2.06 -2.44 -11.94
C MET A 280 3.36 -2.57 -12.76
N LEU A 281 3.26 -2.73 -14.10
CA LEU A 281 4.44 -2.76 -14.97
C LEU A 281 5.19 -1.42 -14.97
N GLY A 282 4.48 -0.30 -14.87
CA GLY A 282 5.09 1.02 -14.70
C GLY A 282 5.93 1.09 -13.42
N TYR A 283 5.43 0.53 -12.30
CA TYR A 283 6.19 0.46 -11.05
C TYR A 283 7.33 -0.54 -11.08
N GLU A 284 7.23 -1.65 -11.83
CA GLU A 284 8.40 -2.51 -12.09
C GLU A 284 9.54 -1.69 -12.71
N TYR A 285 9.24 -0.88 -13.74
CA TYR A 285 10.23 -0.01 -14.35
C TYR A 285 10.78 1.03 -13.38
N LEU A 286 9.90 1.75 -12.68
CA LEU A 286 10.30 2.81 -11.74
C LEU A 286 11.23 2.23 -10.66
N TYR A 287 10.84 1.17 -10.00
CA TYR A 287 11.59 0.58 -8.91
C TYR A 287 12.83 -0.23 -9.33
N MET A 288 12.97 -0.60 -10.60
CA MET A 288 14.24 -1.11 -11.13
C MET A 288 15.25 -0.01 -11.45
N ASN A 289 14.81 1.23 -11.63
CA ASN A 289 15.66 2.33 -12.10
C ASN A 289 15.82 3.45 -11.09
N PHE A 290 14.94 3.57 -10.12
CA PHE A 290 14.92 4.61 -9.10
C PHE A 290 14.66 3.96 -7.73
N SER A 291 15.21 4.56 -6.69
CA SER A 291 15.07 4.02 -5.34
C SER A 291 13.63 4.17 -4.81
N PHE A 292 13.34 3.48 -3.70
CA PHE A 292 12.05 3.60 -3.02
C PHE A 292 11.79 5.06 -2.58
N LEU A 293 12.84 5.74 -2.10
CA LEU A 293 12.75 7.14 -1.69
C LEU A 293 12.54 8.08 -2.89
N ASP A 294 13.25 7.88 -4.01
CA ASP A 294 13.06 8.72 -5.21
C ASP A 294 11.63 8.65 -5.73
N VAL A 295 11.05 7.44 -5.79
CA VAL A 295 9.66 7.26 -6.25
C VAL A 295 8.66 7.87 -5.27
N HIS A 296 8.94 7.80 -3.96
CA HIS A 296 8.16 8.50 -2.95
C HIS A 296 8.19 10.01 -3.17
N GLU A 297 9.38 10.61 -3.25
CA GLU A 297 9.55 12.05 -3.45
C GLU A 297 8.92 12.53 -4.76
N LEU A 298 9.06 11.74 -5.85
CA LEU A 298 8.40 12.00 -7.12
C LEU A 298 6.87 12.15 -6.95
N GLN A 299 6.24 11.24 -6.24
CA GLN A 299 4.79 11.26 -6.05
C GLN A 299 4.33 12.41 -5.14
N VAL A 300 5.06 12.68 -4.06
CA VAL A 300 4.78 13.80 -3.17
C VAL A 300 4.91 15.13 -3.91
N LEU A 301 6.00 15.33 -4.65
CA LEU A 301 6.22 16.56 -5.39
C LEU A 301 5.23 16.74 -6.55
N SER A 302 4.83 15.63 -7.19
CA SER A 302 3.86 15.67 -8.30
C SER A 302 2.50 16.23 -7.88
N SER A 303 2.13 16.15 -6.61
CA SER A 303 0.85 16.70 -6.11
C SER A 303 0.85 18.23 -6.04
N THR A 304 2.01 18.86 -5.87
CA THR A 304 2.15 20.30 -5.68
C THR A 304 2.69 21.02 -6.91
N GLU A 305 3.65 20.43 -7.60
CA GLU A 305 4.36 21.04 -8.72
C GLU A 305 3.94 20.47 -10.09
N GLY A 306 3.20 19.35 -10.08
CA GLY A 306 2.83 18.61 -11.27
C GLY A 306 3.91 17.63 -11.74
N TRP A 307 3.49 16.69 -12.60
CA TRP A 307 4.29 15.57 -13.04
C TRP A 307 5.63 15.96 -13.69
N ASP A 308 5.59 16.87 -14.67
CA ASP A 308 6.77 17.20 -15.48
C ASP A 308 7.87 17.84 -14.63
N GLN A 309 7.50 18.74 -13.72
CA GLN A 309 8.45 19.37 -12.81
C GLN A 309 8.99 18.39 -11.79
N ALA A 310 8.14 17.54 -11.22
CA ALA A 310 8.55 16.54 -10.24
C ALA A 310 9.55 15.53 -10.84
N VAL A 311 9.31 15.04 -12.06
CA VAL A 311 10.25 14.15 -12.75
C VAL A 311 11.61 14.81 -12.95
N SER A 312 11.62 16.06 -13.39
CA SER A 312 12.87 16.79 -13.61
C SER A 312 13.63 17.06 -12.32
N GLU A 313 12.94 17.42 -11.25
CA GLU A 313 13.59 17.77 -9.96
C GLU A 313 14.08 16.54 -9.20
N VAL A 314 13.30 15.46 -9.17
CA VAL A 314 13.62 14.26 -8.39
C VAL A 314 14.51 13.30 -9.18
N LEU A 315 14.17 13.04 -10.45
CA LEU A 315 14.86 12.01 -11.23
C LEU A 315 15.95 12.60 -12.15
N GLY A 316 15.99 13.92 -12.32
CA GLY A 316 17.00 14.61 -13.15
C GLY A 316 16.88 14.34 -14.65
N ILE A 317 15.70 13.91 -15.14
CA ILE A 317 15.42 13.63 -16.55
C ILE A 317 14.16 14.37 -16.98
N GLU A 318 13.92 14.47 -18.28
CA GLU A 318 12.69 15.05 -18.79
C GLU A 318 11.51 14.05 -18.65
N ALA A 319 10.32 14.55 -18.33
CA ALA A 319 9.13 13.71 -18.19
C ALA A 319 8.79 12.94 -19.49
N SER A 320 9.04 13.53 -20.66
CA SER A 320 8.88 12.86 -21.95
C SER A 320 9.84 11.68 -22.13
N GLU A 321 11.06 11.76 -21.57
CA GLU A 321 12.03 10.69 -21.59
C GLU A 321 11.58 9.54 -20.67
N LEU A 322 11.12 9.85 -19.45
CA LEU A 322 10.57 8.85 -18.54
C LEU A 322 9.35 8.14 -19.14
N ASN A 323 8.40 8.90 -19.70
CA ASN A 323 7.18 8.35 -20.28
C ASN A 323 7.49 7.43 -21.47
N ALA A 324 8.45 7.81 -22.34
CA ALA A 324 8.89 6.97 -23.45
C ALA A 324 9.55 5.67 -22.94
N ALA A 325 10.38 5.74 -21.90
CA ALA A 325 11.02 4.57 -21.32
C ALA A 325 10.01 3.62 -20.66
N LEU A 326 8.99 4.16 -19.96
CA LEU A 326 7.87 3.38 -19.42
C LEU A 326 7.09 2.67 -20.54
N ALA A 327 6.75 3.38 -21.61
CA ALA A 327 6.04 2.80 -22.75
C ALA A 327 6.87 1.68 -23.42
N ALA A 328 8.17 1.90 -23.63
CA ALA A 328 9.08 0.90 -24.18
C ALA A 328 9.19 -0.34 -23.31
N TYR A 329 9.30 -0.17 -21.99
CA TYR A 329 9.31 -1.29 -21.04
C TYR A 329 8.01 -2.10 -21.12
N ILE A 330 6.86 -1.45 -20.99
CA ILE A 330 5.55 -2.11 -21.05
C ILE A 330 5.37 -2.82 -22.41
N PHE A 331 5.79 -2.18 -23.49
CA PHE A 331 5.77 -2.77 -24.83
C PHE A 331 6.58 -4.08 -24.91
N ALA A 332 7.76 -4.09 -24.33
CA ALA A 332 8.62 -5.28 -24.31
C ALA A 332 8.02 -6.42 -23.47
N GLU A 333 7.44 -6.10 -22.31
CA GLU A 333 6.91 -7.09 -21.36
C GLU A 333 5.56 -7.70 -21.79
N THR A 334 4.82 -7.03 -22.68
CA THR A 334 3.50 -7.49 -23.14
C THR A 334 3.55 -8.25 -24.50
N ARG A 335 4.72 -8.52 -25.03
CA ARG A 335 4.95 -9.28 -26.29
C ARG A 335 5.50 -10.67 -25.98
#